data_388ea1d48386313b1e34225455acc5b0
#
_entry.id   388ea1d48386313b1e34225455acc5b0
#
_cell.length_a   1.000
_cell.length_b   1.000
_cell.length_c   1.000
_cell.angle_alpha   90.00
_cell.angle_beta   90.00
_cell.angle_gamma   90.00
#
_symmetry.space_group_name_H-M   'P 1'
#
loop_
_entity.id
_entity.type
_entity.pdbx_description
1 polymer ?
#
loop_
_entity_poly.entity_id
_entity_poly.type
_entity_poly.pdbx_seq_one_letter_code
_entity_poly.pdbx_strand_id
1 'polypeptide(L)'
;MCSTIFNYEGFTNFLIIGGDAAGMSAASRAKRNNPDLDVTVLEKTMDVSYSACGMPYNIADPEREIEDLVVRQAHVFMEKQDINLLTGHCAESIDPVGKTVSGTALQSKTVIQFCKTAN
;
A
#
# COMPACT_ATOMS: atom_id res chain seq x y z
N MET A 1 -7.24 -22.16 -1.15
CA MET A 1 -6.66 -22.38 0.18
C MET A 1 -5.30 -21.68 0.23
N CYS A 2 -5.07 -20.78 1.19
CA CYS A 2 -3.77 -20.16 1.34
C CYS A 2 -2.76 -21.20 1.83
N SER A 3 -1.62 -21.28 1.16
CA SER A 3 -0.58 -22.28 1.48
C SER A 3 0.16 -21.91 2.77
N THR A 4 0.54 -22.91 3.55
CA THR A 4 1.29 -22.76 4.82
C THR A 4 2.79 -22.48 4.65
N ILE A 5 3.25 -22.18 3.44
CA ILE A 5 4.68 -21.94 3.14
C ILE A 5 5.14 -20.53 3.50
N PHE A 6 4.20 -19.60 3.74
CA PHE A 6 4.49 -18.20 3.96
C PHE A 6 4.62 -17.87 5.44
N ASN A 7 5.55 -16.98 5.77
CA ASN A 7 5.79 -16.54 7.15
C ASN A 7 4.76 -15.52 7.63
N TYR A 8 4.00 -14.92 6.71
CA TYR A 8 2.92 -13.99 7.02
C TYR A 8 1.78 -14.16 6.00
N GLU A 9 0.58 -14.29 6.51
CA GLU A 9 -0.66 -14.35 5.72
C GLU A 9 -1.65 -13.32 6.24
N GLY A 10 -2.32 -12.63 5.33
CA GLY A 10 -3.33 -11.64 5.66
C GLY A 10 -4.60 -11.84 4.84
N PHE A 11 -5.72 -11.46 5.42
CA PHE A 11 -7.00 -11.42 4.74
C PHE A 11 -7.43 -9.96 4.60
N THR A 12 -7.99 -9.61 3.44
CA THR A 12 -8.46 -8.26 3.18
C THR A 12 -9.63 -8.29 2.19
N ASN A 13 -10.55 -7.34 2.32
CA ASN A 13 -11.64 -7.18 1.36
C ASN A 13 -11.17 -6.45 0.11
N PHE A 14 -10.29 -5.48 0.27
CA PHE A 14 -9.78 -4.65 -0.83
C PHE A 14 -8.28 -4.44 -0.68
N LEU A 15 -7.51 -5.11 -1.53
CA LEU A 15 -6.05 -4.99 -1.58
C LEU A 15 -5.64 -4.05 -2.70
N ILE A 16 -4.80 -3.10 -2.37
CA ILE A 16 -4.23 -2.11 -3.30
C ILE A 16 -2.72 -2.33 -3.37
N ILE A 17 -2.20 -2.43 -4.56
CA ILE A 17 -0.76 -2.53 -4.82
C ILE A 17 -0.26 -1.19 -5.35
N GLY A 18 0.58 -0.56 -4.56
CA GLY A 18 1.12 0.78 -4.82
C GLY A 18 0.44 1.87 -4.01
N GLY A 19 1.22 2.57 -3.19
CA GLY A 19 0.77 3.59 -2.24
C GLY A 19 0.97 5.03 -2.71
N ASP A 20 1.07 5.26 -4.01
CA ASP A 20 1.15 6.61 -4.58
C ASP A 20 -0.21 7.28 -4.76
N ALA A 21 -0.30 8.30 -5.58
CA ALA A 21 -1.50 9.13 -5.73
C ALA A 21 -2.75 8.29 -6.05
N ALA A 22 -2.66 7.38 -7.01
CA ALA A 22 -3.79 6.55 -7.41
C ALA A 22 -4.21 5.56 -6.31
N GLY A 23 -3.25 4.84 -5.74
CA GLY A 23 -3.51 3.83 -4.71
C GLY A 23 -4.09 4.44 -3.43
N MET A 24 -3.49 5.51 -2.94
CA MET A 24 -3.98 6.18 -1.72
C MET A 24 -5.31 6.90 -1.94
N SER A 25 -5.57 7.42 -3.14
CA SER A 25 -6.88 7.97 -3.49
C SER A 25 -7.96 6.89 -3.51
N ALA A 26 -7.66 5.73 -4.09
CA ALA A 26 -8.57 4.59 -4.11
C ALA A 26 -8.88 4.08 -2.69
N ALA A 27 -7.84 3.92 -1.85
CA ALA A 27 -7.99 3.49 -0.47
C ALA A 27 -8.87 4.46 0.33
N SER A 28 -8.56 5.75 0.27
CA SER A 28 -9.32 6.79 0.97
C SER A 28 -10.76 6.88 0.49
N ARG A 29 -11.00 6.72 -0.80
CA ARG A 29 -12.35 6.73 -1.36
C ARG A 29 -13.15 5.51 -0.92
N ALA A 30 -12.53 4.34 -0.92
CA ALA A 30 -13.15 3.09 -0.47
C ALA A 30 -13.61 3.21 1.00
N LYS A 31 -12.75 3.68 1.88
CA LYS A 31 -13.07 3.88 3.31
C LYS A 31 -14.15 4.93 3.54
N ARG A 32 -14.19 6.01 2.76
CA ARG A 32 -15.27 7.01 2.85
C ARG A 32 -16.62 6.44 2.43
N ASN A 33 -16.65 5.56 1.43
CA ASN A 33 -17.88 4.94 0.95
C ASN A 33 -18.37 3.81 1.86
N ASN A 34 -17.45 3.07 2.44
CA ASN A 34 -17.74 1.98 3.37
C ASN A 34 -16.67 1.93 4.46
N PRO A 35 -16.91 2.55 5.63
CA PRO A 35 -15.96 2.59 6.74
C PRO A 35 -15.59 1.20 7.29
N ASP A 36 -16.48 0.22 7.15
CA ASP A 36 -16.28 -1.15 7.65
C ASP A 36 -15.45 -2.02 6.68
N LEU A 37 -15.15 -1.49 5.51
CA LEU A 37 -14.34 -2.22 4.53
C LEU A 37 -12.90 -2.36 5.04
N ASP A 38 -12.41 -3.59 5.06
CA ASP A 38 -11.00 -3.85 5.34
C ASP A 38 -10.16 -3.54 4.10
N VAL A 39 -9.38 -2.46 4.17
CA VAL A 39 -8.54 -1.96 3.08
C VAL A 39 -7.08 -2.08 3.45
N THR A 40 -6.34 -2.82 2.64
CA THR A 40 -4.88 -2.98 2.78
C THR A 40 -4.17 -2.41 1.56
N VAL A 41 -3.12 -1.62 1.80
CA VAL A 41 -2.25 -1.07 0.77
C VAL A 41 -0.85 -1.63 0.94
N LEU A 42 -0.31 -2.24 -0.10
CA LEU A 42 1.09 -2.67 -0.17
C LEU A 42 1.89 -1.60 -0.91
N GLU A 43 2.91 -1.06 -0.26
CA GLU A 43 3.84 -0.12 -0.87
C GLU A 43 5.27 -0.64 -0.73
N LYS A 44 5.98 -0.70 -1.85
CA LYS A 44 7.36 -1.18 -1.90
C LYS A 44 8.34 -0.25 -1.20
N THR A 45 8.15 1.06 -1.35
CA THR A 45 8.98 2.08 -0.72
C THR A 45 8.52 2.38 0.71
N MET A 46 9.21 3.27 1.38
CA MET A 46 8.83 3.69 2.74
C MET A 46 7.88 4.89 2.74
N ASP A 47 7.75 5.58 1.61
CA ASP A 47 6.91 6.75 1.45
C ASP A 47 5.64 6.43 0.66
N VAL A 48 4.55 7.05 1.06
CA VAL A 48 3.26 6.98 0.38
C VAL A 48 2.78 8.37 0.03
N SER A 49 1.77 8.44 -0.84
CA SER A 49 1.22 9.73 -1.28
C SER A 49 2.29 10.68 -1.84
N TYR A 50 3.29 10.08 -2.51
CA TYR A 50 4.40 10.80 -3.12
C TYR A 50 3.95 11.50 -4.40
N SER A 51 4.19 12.81 -4.48
CA SER A 51 3.82 13.61 -5.64
C SER A 51 4.92 13.61 -6.70
N ALA A 52 5.10 12.47 -7.38
CA ALA A 52 6.14 12.32 -8.40
C ALA A 52 6.03 13.36 -9.53
N CYS A 53 4.82 13.81 -9.85
CA CYS A 53 4.58 14.88 -10.83
C CYS A 53 5.15 16.25 -10.40
N GLY A 54 5.49 16.42 -9.12
CA GLY A 54 6.15 17.61 -8.58
C GLY A 54 7.68 17.62 -8.75
N MET A 55 8.30 16.50 -9.10
CA MET A 55 9.76 16.40 -9.24
C MET A 55 10.38 17.45 -10.20
N PRO A 56 9.77 17.77 -11.35
CA PRO A 56 10.33 18.81 -12.22
C PRO A 56 10.51 20.17 -11.53
N TYR A 57 9.65 20.51 -10.58
CA TYR A 57 9.76 21.76 -9.81
C TYR A 57 10.95 21.73 -8.86
N ASN A 58 11.25 20.56 -8.27
CA ASN A 58 12.44 20.39 -7.43
C ASN A 58 13.74 20.43 -8.24
N ILE A 59 13.71 19.95 -9.48
CA ILE A 59 14.85 20.06 -10.41
C ILE A 59 15.10 21.52 -10.80
N ALA A 60 14.03 22.27 -11.02
CA ALA A 60 14.10 23.69 -11.41
C ALA A 60 14.53 24.61 -10.25
N ASP A 61 14.23 24.21 -9.02
CA ASP A 61 14.51 24.99 -7.82
C ASP A 61 15.24 24.13 -6.78
N PRO A 62 16.58 24.23 -6.69
CA PRO A 62 17.38 23.43 -5.76
C PRO A 62 17.13 23.73 -4.27
N GLU A 63 16.46 24.83 -3.95
CA GLU A 63 16.12 25.18 -2.56
C GLU A 63 14.87 24.47 -2.04
N ARG A 64 14.12 23.80 -2.93
CA ARG A 64 12.94 23.00 -2.52
C ARG A 64 13.38 21.67 -1.94
N GLU A 65 12.85 21.36 -0.77
CA GLU A 65 13.07 20.06 -0.13
C GLU A 65 12.31 18.96 -0.87
N ILE A 66 12.95 17.81 -1.05
CA ILE A 66 12.33 16.68 -1.75
C ILE A 66 11.22 16.06 -0.89
N GLU A 67 11.30 16.21 0.40
CA GLU A 67 10.34 15.78 1.40
C GLU A 67 8.96 16.47 1.22
N ASP A 68 8.94 17.66 0.64
CA ASP A 68 7.70 18.39 0.32
C ASP A 68 6.84 17.66 -0.72
N LEU A 69 7.42 16.70 -1.44
CA LEU A 69 6.69 15.86 -2.38
C LEU A 69 5.85 14.79 -1.68
N VAL A 70 6.10 14.49 -0.41
CA VAL A 70 5.25 13.61 0.38
C VAL A 70 4.05 14.40 0.88
N VAL A 71 2.95 14.30 0.15
CA VAL A 71 1.73 15.11 0.40
C VAL A 71 1.11 14.76 1.76
N ARG A 72 1.18 13.50 2.16
CA ARG A 72 0.65 13.06 3.45
C ARG A 72 1.43 11.86 3.98
N GLN A 73 1.82 11.94 5.24
CA GLN A 73 2.56 10.89 5.92
C GLN A 73 1.73 9.60 6.11
N ALA A 74 2.41 8.45 6.09
CA ALA A 74 1.78 7.13 6.22
C ALA A 74 0.89 7.00 7.48
N HIS A 75 1.37 7.49 8.64
CA HIS A 75 0.65 7.39 9.91
C HIS A 75 -0.72 8.09 9.88
N VAL A 76 -0.87 9.16 9.08
CA VAL A 76 -2.15 9.88 8.96
C VAL A 76 -3.22 8.99 8.31
N PHE A 77 -2.84 8.17 7.33
CA PHE A 77 -3.78 7.23 6.71
C PHE A 77 -4.18 6.10 7.67
N MET A 78 -3.22 5.58 8.42
CA MET A 78 -3.48 4.52 9.40
C MET A 78 -4.34 4.99 10.57
N GLU A 79 -4.00 6.13 11.17
CA GLU A 79 -4.68 6.62 12.37
C GLU A 79 -6.05 7.26 12.09
N LYS A 80 -6.15 8.04 11.00
CA LYS A 80 -7.38 8.82 10.70
C LYS A 80 -8.33 8.14 9.75
N GLN A 81 -7.85 7.21 8.93
CA GLN A 81 -8.66 6.57 7.90
C GLN A 81 -8.79 5.06 8.06
N ASP A 82 -8.14 4.50 9.08
CA ASP A 82 -8.17 3.06 9.35
C ASP A 82 -7.82 2.22 8.09
N ILE A 83 -6.78 2.64 7.38
CA ILE A 83 -6.21 1.94 6.24
C ILE A 83 -5.01 1.13 6.73
N ASN A 84 -5.00 -0.17 6.47
CA ASN A 84 -3.86 -1.01 6.76
C ASN A 84 -2.78 -0.79 5.69
N LEU A 85 -1.79 0.03 6.02
CA LEU A 85 -0.74 0.45 5.10
C LEU A 85 0.57 -0.24 5.44
N LEU A 86 1.04 -1.07 4.52
CA LEU A 86 2.26 -1.85 4.65
C LEU A 86 3.33 -1.30 3.70
N THR A 87 4.19 -0.45 4.22
CA THR A 87 5.37 0.06 3.51
C THR A 87 6.50 -0.96 3.53
N GLY A 88 7.42 -0.90 2.58
CA GLY A 88 8.50 -1.88 2.45
C GLY A 88 8.02 -3.29 2.08
N HIS A 89 6.85 -3.41 1.43
CA HIS A 89 6.25 -4.67 1.02
C HIS A 89 6.10 -4.71 -0.50
N CYS A 90 6.83 -5.60 -1.15
CA CYS A 90 6.82 -5.77 -2.60
C CYS A 90 5.89 -6.90 -3.01
N ALA A 91 4.83 -6.59 -3.74
CA ALA A 91 4.01 -7.59 -4.41
C ALA A 91 4.74 -8.12 -5.64
N GLU A 92 4.83 -9.44 -5.77
CA GLU A 92 5.60 -10.09 -6.84
C GLU A 92 4.71 -10.88 -7.80
N SER A 93 3.62 -11.46 -7.30
CA SER A 93 2.71 -12.24 -8.13
C SER A 93 1.26 -12.11 -7.67
N ILE A 94 0.35 -12.22 -8.65
CA ILE A 94 -1.09 -12.20 -8.44
C ILE A 94 -1.68 -13.47 -9.04
N ASP A 95 -2.44 -14.21 -8.25
CA ASP A 95 -3.26 -15.31 -8.72
C ASP A 95 -4.73 -14.87 -8.78
N PRO A 96 -5.28 -14.57 -9.97
CA PRO A 96 -6.66 -14.10 -10.10
C PRO A 96 -7.68 -15.18 -9.78
N VAL A 97 -7.35 -16.44 -10.01
CA VAL A 97 -8.26 -17.58 -9.75
C VAL A 97 -8.34 -17.85 -8.26
N GLY A 98 -7.20 -17.97 -7.59
CA GLY A 98 -7.12 -18.15 -6.15
C GLY A 98 -7.38 -16.86 -5.35
N LYS A 99 -7.45 -15.71 -6.03
CA LYS A 99 -7.62 -14.37 -5.41
C LYS A 99 -6.59 -14.10 -4.32
N THR A 100 -5.33 -14.39 -4.65
CA THR A 100 -4.19 -14.22 -3.76
C THR A 100 -3.13 -13.33 -4.38
N VAL A 101 -2.41 -12.61 -3.53
CA VAL A 101 -1.22 -11.83 -3.88
C VAL A 101 -0.07 -12.29 -3.01
N SER A 102 1.05 -12.57 -3.61
CA SER A 102 2.27 -12.99 -2.91
C SER A 102 3.40 -12.00 -3.15
N GLY A 103 4.29 -11.91 -2.21
CA GLY A 103 5.44 -11.02 -2.31
C GLY A 103 6.39 -11.14 -1.13
N THR A 104 7.14 -10.08 -0.88
CA THR A 104 8.19 -10.06 0.14
C THR A 104 8.12 -8.79 0.96
N ALA A 105 8.19 -8.92 2.27
CA ALA A 105 8.49 -7.83 3.19
C ALA A 105 10.00 -7.55 3.15
N LEU A 106 10.40 -6.42 2.57
CA LEU A 106 11.80 -6.18 2.19
C LEU A 106 12.75 -6.03 3.37
N GLN A 107 12.29 -5.48 4.49
CA GLN A 107 13.13 -5.29 5.68
C GLN A 107 13.44 -6.61 6.38
N SER A 108 12.43 -7.44 6.59
CA SER A 108 12.57 -8.74 7.26
C SER A 108 12.95 -9.87 6.33
N LYS A 109 12.90 -9.63 5.00
CA LYS A 109 13.05 -10.64 3.95
C LYS A 109 12.05 -11.80 4.10
N THR A 110 10.88 -11.49 4.65
CA THR A 110 9.81 -12.45 4.92
C THR A 110 8.89 -12.55 3.72
N VAL A 111 8.57 -13.78 3.32
CA VAL A 111 7.57 -14.03 2.28
C VAL A 111 6.18 -13.76 2.85
N ILE A 112 5.37 -13.01 2.12
CA ILE A 112 4.02 -12.62 2.50
C ILE A 112 3.00 -13.13 1.49
N GLN A 113 1.79 -13.40 1.97
CA GLN A 113 0.66 -13.73 1.13
C GLN A 113 -0.63 -13.09 1.67
N PHE A 114 -1.39 -12.49 0.77
CA PHE A 114 -2.70 -11.92 1.06
C PHE A 114 -3.77 -12.66 0.27
N CYS A 115 -4.85 -13.01 0.95
CA CYS A 115 -6.01 -13.65 0.35
C CYS A 115 -7.22 -12.72 0.48
N LYS A 116 -8.11 -12.77 -0.52
CA LYS A 116 -9.40 -12.11 -0.39
C LYS A 116 -10.23 -12.80 0.68
N THR A 117 -10.79 -12.03 1.59
CA THR A 117 -11.77 -12.55 2.56
C THR A 117 -12.97 -13.10 1.80
N ALA A 118 -13.41 -14.31 2.14
CA ALA A 118 -14.68 -14.85 1.64
C ALA A 118 -15.83 -14.02 2.22
N ASN A 119 -16.71 -13.54 1.35
CA ASN A 119 -17.97 -12.88 1.75
C ASN A 119 -19.02 -13.94 2.03
#